data_e83b9635af86b5593c37117fd4c1b3c2
#
_entry.id   e83b9635af86b5593c37117fd4c1b3c2
#
_cell.length_a   1.000
_cell.length_b   1.000
_cell.length_c   1.000
_cell.angle_alpha   90.00
_cell.angle_beta   90.00
_cell.angle_gamma   90.00
#
_symmetry.space_group_name_H-M   'P 1'
#
loop_
_entity.id
_entity.type
_entity.pdbx_description
1 polymer ?
#
loop_
_entity_poly.entity_id
_entity_poly.type
_entity_poly.pdbx_seq_one_letter_code
_entity_poly.pdbx_strand_id
1 'polypeptide(L)'
;VTSEPAGAVVACCSTVYGSPLAELLVGDSFHPGGLESTRDLLRSSRIGPGARLLDVGCGLGASAQVAATEFGLRVDGVDASGPVIERAMARAGDARIRWSTASLPDLPFRDDTFDAVLAECVLSTVDRPAALTEVARVLRPGGALLLSDVEITGEPIPELGHRIIGVALCVTDAWRPGEIEARLPAAGLRITGRWDRSASILALIDRIEARLAVLRLAARDLGLVR
;
A
#
# COMPACT_ATOMS: atom_id res chain seq x y z
N VAL A 1 -24.24 -9.22 5.74
CA VAL A 1 -22.78 -9.27 5.95
C VAL A 1 -22.43 -8.00 6.70
N THR A 2 -22.13 -8.12 8.01
CA THR A 2 -21.70 -6.99 8.84
C THR A 2 -20.25 -6.68 8.46
N SER A 3 -20.01 -5.51 7.84
CA SER A 3 -18.65 -4.99 7.62
C SER A 3 -17.95 -4.83 8.98
N GLU A 4 -16.78 -5.43 9.14
CA GLU A 4 -15.95 -5.14 10.31
C GLU A 4 -15.59 -3.64 10.32
N PRO A 5 -15.50 -3.01 11.49
CA PRO A 5 -15.12 -1.60 11.55
C PRO A 5 -13.71 -1.39 10.95
N ALA A 6 -13.53 -0.35 10.16
CA ALA A 6 -12.28 -0.04 9.44
C ALA A 6 -11.01 -0.13 10.33
N GLY A 7 -11.14 0.21 11.62
CA GLY A 7 -10.05 0.07 12.59
C GLY A 7 -9.60 -1.36 12.86
N ALA A 8 -10.47 -2.37 12.69
CA ALA A 8 -10.09 -3.78 12.89
C ALA A 8 -9.27 -4.30 11.70
N VAL A 9 -9.58 -3.85 10.49
CA VAL A 9 -8.85 -4.20 9.27
C VAL A 9 -7.43 -3.62 9.32
N VAL A 10 -7.29 -2.34 9.68
CA VAL A 10 -5.99 -1.67 9.84
C VAL A 10 -5.13 -2.38 10.89
N ALA A 11 -5.69 -2.75 12.04
CA ALA A 11 -4.98 -3.46 13.09
C ALA A 11 -4.53 -4.87 12.65
N CYS A 12 -5.35 -5.58 11.87
CA CYS A 12 -5.02 -6.89 11.32
C CYS A 12 -3.90 -6.76 10.26
N CYS A 13 -4.01 -5.81 9.33
CA CYS A 13 -3.00 -5.55 8.33
C CYS A 13 -1.66 -5.21 8.96
N SER A 14 -1.61 -4.28 9.93
CA SER A 14 -0.37 -3.88 10.59
C SER A 14 0.31 -5.04 11.35
N THR A 15 -0.47 -5.96 11.92
CA THR A 15 0.08 -7.15 12.60
C THR A 15 0.67 -8.14 11.60
N VAL A 16 -0.01 -8.39 10.48
CA VAL A 16 0.46 -9.31 9.44
C VAL A 16 1.70 -8.75 8.76
N TYR A 17 1.64 -7.50 8.28
CA TYR A 17 2.75 -6.87 7.55
C TYR A 17 3.95 -6.53 8.44
N GLY A 18 3.74 -6.36 9.74
CA GLY A 18 4.81 -6.22 10.73
C GLY A 18 5.53 -7.52 11.06
N SER A 19 5.05 -8.68 10.60
CA SER A 19 5.65 -9.97 10.97
C SER A 19 6.83 -10.36 10.08
N PRO A 20 7.90 -10.96 10.63
CA PRO A 20 9.01 -11.51 9.84
C PRO A 20 8.55 -12.59 8.83
N LEU A 21 7.47 -13.30 9.14
CA LEU A 21 6.92 -14.33 8.26
C LEU A 21 6.29 -13.71 7.01
N ALA A 22 5.56 -12.60 7.14
CA ALA A 22 5.00 -11.89 5.99
C ALA A 22 6.12 -11.36 5.08
N GLU A 23 7.17 -10.80 5.65
CA GLU A 23 8.35 -10.36 4.90
C GLU A 23 9.04 -11.52 4.16
N LEU A 24 9.17 -12.68 4.81
CA LEU A 24 9.72 -13.88 4.18
C LEU A 24 8.84 -14.37 3.02
N LEU A 25 7.51 -14.31 3.13
CA LEU A 25 6.58 -14.80 2.13
C LEU A 25 6.35 -13.82 0.99
N VAL A 26 6.16 -12.53 1.30
CA VAL A 26 5.79 -11.50 0.32
C VAL A 26 7.02 -10.76 -0.20
N GLY A 27 8.02 -10.52 0.64
CA GLY A 27 9.24 -9.75 0.33
C GLY A 27 9.19 -8.34 0.91
N ASP A 28 10.05 -7.44 0.39
CA ASP A 28 10.23 -6.09 0.92
C ASP A 28 9.08 -5.12 0.55
N SER A 29 8.23 -5.49 -0.41
CA SER A 29 7.09 -4.72 -0.88
C SER A 29 5.83 -5.57 -0.76
N PHE A 30 4.87 -5.07 0.00
CA PHE A 30 3.65 -5.80 0.37
C PHE A 30 2.48 -5.57 -0.60
N HIS A 31 2.69 -4.88 -1.71
CA HIS A 31 1.66 -4.66 -2.72
C HIS A 31 1.94 -5.43 -4.02
N PRO A 32 0.90 -5.81 -4.77
CA PRO A 32 1.05 -6.45 -6.08
C PRO A 32 1.88 -5.58 -7.04
N GLY A 33 2.77 -6.21 -7.80
CA GLY A 33 3.66 -5.51 -8.73
C GLY A 33 4.97 -5.02 -8.10
N GLY A 34 5.07 -5.00 -6.77
CA GLY A 34 6.31 -4.64 -6.09
C GLY A 34 6.85 -3.28 -6.51
N LEU A 35 8.12 -3.04 -6.26
CA LEU A 35 8.77 -1.75 -6.54
C LEU A 35 8.77 -1.34 -8.02
N GLU A 36 8.54 -2.26 -8.95
CA GLU A 36 8.39 -1.88 -10.36
C GLU A 36 7.08 -1.14 -10.61
N SER A 37 5.99 -1.57 -9.95
CA SER A 37 4.73 -0.82 -9.98
C SER A 37 4.89 0.58 -9.40
N THR A 38 5.60 0.72 -8.27
CA THR A 38 5.94 2.01 -7.67
C THR A 38 6.69 2.91 -8.65
N ARG A 39 7.71 2.37 -9.34
CA ARG A 39 8.48 3.13 -10.34
C ARG A 39 7.61 3.61 -11.49
N ASP A 40 6.71 2.77 -11.98
CA ASP A 40 5.81 3.14 -13.07
C ASP A 40 4.82 4.23 -12.65
N LEU A 41 4.26 4.15 -11.44
CA LEU A 41 3.41 5.21 -10.88
C LEU A 41 4.20 6.53 -10.77
N LEU A 42 5.39 6.51 -10.20
CA LEU A 42 6.23 7.70 -10.07
C LEU A 42 6.60 8.30 -11.44
N ARG A 43 6.96 7.49 -12.42
CA ARG A 43 7.23 7.96 -13.80
C ARG A 43 6.00 8.62 -14.42
N SER A 44 4.81 8.07 -14.18
CA SER A 44 3.56 8.59 -14.73
C SER A 44 3.16 9.94 -14.15
N SER A 45 3.56 10.24 -12.92
CA SER A 45 3.20 11.46 -12.19
C SER A 45 3.82 12.73 -12.77
N ARG A 46 4.95 12.60 -13.48
CA ARG A 46 5.76 13.72 -14.00
C ARG A 46 6.28 14.70 -12.94
N ILE A 47 6.24 14.34 -11.64
CA ILE A 47 6.88 15.13 -10.59
C ILE A 47 8.40 15.02 -10.72
N GLY A 48 9.10 16.15 -10.53
CA GLY A 48 10.56 16.23 -10.68
C GLY A 48 11.30 16.10 -9.35
N PRO A 49 12.63 15.98 -9.41
CA PRO A 49 13.47 15.96 -8.22
C PRO A 49 13.23 17.16 -7.31
N GLY A 50 13.25 16.92 -5.99
CA GLY A 50 12.97 17.93 -4.97
C GLY A 50 11.49 18.15 -4.68
N ALA A 51 10.56 17.60 -5.47
CA ALA A 51 9.13 17.61 -5.18
C ALA A 51 8.83 16.85 -3.88
N ARG A 52 7.74 17.24 -3.21
CA ARG A 52 7.30 16.61 -1.97
C ARG A 52 6.28 15.52 -2.24
N LEU A 53 6.62 14.30 -1.84
CA LEU A 53 5.76 13.13 -1.90
C LEU A 53 5.31 12.75 -0.49
N LEU A 54 4.02 12.46 -0.32
CA LEU A 54 3.50 11.75 0.83
C LEU A 54 3.31 10.28 0.45
N ASP A 55 3.94 9.37 1.18
CA ASP A 55 3.74 7.92 1.06
C ASP A 55 2.84 7.45 2.21
N VAL A 56 1.56 7.22 1.91
CA VAL A 56 0.54 6.83 2.91
C VAL A 56 0.47 5.32 3.01
N GLY A 57 0.52 4.80 4.25
CA GLY A 57 0.64 3.37 4.49
C GLY A 57 1.98 2.85 4.01
N CYS A 58 3.05 3.60 4.29
CA CYS A 58 4.40 3.37 3.75
C CYS A 58 5.02 2.03 4.17
N GLY A 59 4.43 1.32 5.14
CA GLY A 59 4.95 0.05 5.63
C GLY A 59 6.41 0.16 6.06
N LEU A 60 7.25 -0.75 5.58
CA LEU A 60 8.69 -0.76 5.87
C LEU A 60 9.50 0.25 5.03
N GLY A 61 8.83 1.08 4.24
CA GLY A 61 9.42 2.21 3.54
C GLY A 61 10.08 1.91 2.20
N ALA A 62 9.82 0.76 1.60
CA ALA A 62 10.47 0.36 0.35
C ALA A 62 10.13 1.32 -0.81
N SER A 63 8.85 1.72 -0.95
CA SER A 63 8.40 2.70 -1.95
C SER A 63 8.96 4.09 -1.69
N ALA A 64 8.99 4.53 -0.43
CA ALA A 64 9.60 5.79 -0.02
C ALA A 64 11.10 5.85 -0.38
N GLN A 65 11.84 4.74 -0.17
CA GLN A 65 13.25 4.64 -0.55
C GLN A 65 13.45 4.80 -2.07
N VAL A 66 12.66 4.10 -2.88
CA VAL A 66 12.68 4.25 -4.35
C VAL A 66 12.41 5.70 -4.74
N ALA A 67 11.37 6.32 -4.18
CA ALA A 67 11.02 7.70 -4.48
C ALA A 67 12.16 8.68 -4.14
N ALA A 68 12.81 8.49 -3.00
CA ALA A 68 13.91 9.35 -2.58
C ALA A 68 15.18 9.10 -3.40
N THR A 69 15.59 7.84 -3.56
CA THR A 69 16.91 7.52 -4.13
C THR A 69 16.94 7.58 -5.66
N GLU A 70 15.89 7.07 -6.32
CA GLU A 70 15.86 6.98 -7.79
C GLU A 70 15.21 8.22 -8.44
N PHE A 71 14.25 8.87 -7.76
CA PHE A 71 13.53 10.03 -8.30
C PHE A 71 13.92 11.36 -7.64
N GLY A 72 14.75 11.32 -6.60
CA GLY A 72 15.23 12.53 -5.93
C GLY A 72 14.14 13.30 -5.15
N LEU A 73 13.05 12.63 -4.77
CA LEU A 73 11.93 13.27 -4.08
C LEU A 73 12.22 13.48 -2.59
N ARG A 74 11.54 14.43 -1.97
CA ARG A 74 11.45 14.59 -0.53
C ARG A 74 10.21 13.85 -0.07
N VAL A 75 10.39 12.83 0.77
CA VAL A 75 9.29 11.92 1.13
C VAL A 75 8.92 12.11 2.59
N ASP A 76 7.64 12.25 2.85
CA ASP A 76 7.04 12.07 4.16
C ASP A 76 6.32 10.71 4.14
N GLY A 77 6.86 9.70 4.83
CA GLY A 77 6.27 8.36 4.95
C GLY A 77 5.43 8.26 6.21
N VAL A 78 4.18 7.82 6.08
CA VAL A 78 3.28 7.63 7.22
C VAL A 78 2.67 6.23 7.23
N ASP A 79 2.55 5.64 8.42
CA ASP A 79 1.86 4.39 8.65
C ASP A 79 1.11 4.44 9.99
N ALA A 80 0.00 3.73 10.09
CA ALA A 80 -0.80 3.67 11.32
C ALA A 80 -0.07 2.95 12.47
N SER A 81 0.91 2.10 12.15
CA SER A 81 1.64 1.27 13.09
C SER A 81 2.97 1.90 13.49
N GLY A 82 3.06 2.39 14.74
CA GLY A 82 4.32 2.90 15.30
C GLY A 82 5.48 1.91 15.20
N PRO A 83 5.32 0.63 15.57
CA PRO A 83 6.36 -0.39 15.41
C PRO A 83 6.83 -0.59 13.95
N VAL A 84 5.94 -0.43 12.96
CA VAL A 84 6.31 -0.50 11.54
C VAL A 84 7.15 0.72 11.16
N ILE A 85 6.77 1.91 11.62
CA ILE A 85 7.54 3.15 11.42
C ILE A 85 8.94 3.05 12.04
N GLU A 86 9.07 2.52 13.26
CA GLU A 86 10.39 2.30 13.89
C GLU A 86 11.28 1.39 13.03
N ARG A 87 10.72 0.34 12.46
CA ARG A 87 11.45 -0.55 11.54
C ARG A 87 11.80 0.13 10.22
N ALA A 88 10.89 0.95 9.67
CA ALA A 88 11.18 1.75 8.48
C ALA A 88 12.34 2.71 8.73
N MET A 89 12.34 3.43 9.86
CA MET A 89 13.43 4.32 10.28
C MET A 89 14.76 3.57 10.42
N ALA A 90 14.75 2.37 11.00
CA ALA A 90 15.98 1.56 11.16
C ALA A 90 16.57 1.08 9.82
N ARG A 91 15.75 0.99 8.77
CA ARG A 91 16.17 0.59 7.41
C ARG A 91 16.55 1.78 6.53
N ALA A 92 16.03 2.96 6.86
CA ALA A 92 16.18 4.14 6.04
C ALA A 92 17.57 4.75 6.19
N GLY A 93 18.31 4.82 5.07
CA GLY A 93 19.60 5.52 4.98
C GLY A 93 19.52 6.90 4.33
N ASP A 94 18.36 7.35 3.85
CA ASP A 94 18.22 8.58 3.09
C ASP A 94 17.60 9.71 3.92
N ALA A 95 18.38 10.80 4.11
CA ALA A 95 17.96 11.97 4.87
C ALA A 95 16.78 12.76 4.23
N ARG A 96 16.39 12.44 3.00
CA ARG A 96 15.23 13.04 2.32
C ARG A 96 13.90 12.45 2.77
N ILE A 97 13.91 11.36 3.56
CA ILE A 97 12.71 10.70 4.04
C ILE A 97 12.48 11.08 5.50
N ARG A 98 11.27 11.50 5.81
CA ARG A 98 10.77 11.69 7.17
C ARG A 98 9.68 10.67 7.44
N TRP A 99 9.66 10.16 8.66
CA TRP A 99 8.74 9.11 9.07
C TRP A 99 7.87 9.59 10.22
N SER A 100 6.60 9.28 10.20
CA SER A 100 5.70 9.56 11.31
C SER A 100 4.56 8.54 11.40
N THR A 101 4.07 8.30 12.62
CA THR A 101 2.87 7.49 12.83
C THR A 101 1.66 8.35 12.57
N ALA A 102 0.90 8.03 11.53
CA ALA A 102 -0.36 8.68 11.17
C ALA A 102 -1.17 7.77 10.24
N SER A 103 -2.46 8.01 10.13
CA SER A 103 -3.35 7.25 9.25
C SER A 103 -4.41 8.14 8.61
N LEU A 104 -4.91 7.72 7.46
CA LEU A 104 -6.13 8.29 6.89
C LEU A 104 -7.34 7.97 7.80
N PRO A 105 -8.28 8.92 7.94
CA PRO A 105 -8.34 10.21 7.23
C PRO A 105 -7.69 11.39 7.97
N ASP A 106 -6.97 11.14 9.07
CA ASP A 106 -6.45 12.19 9.95
C ASP A 106 -4.92 12.35 9.78
N LEU A 107 -4.51 13.11 8.78
CA LEU A 107 -3.11 13.35 8.49
C LEU A 107 -2.60 14.63 9.16
N PRO A 108 -1.42 14.62 9.83
CA PRO A 108 -0.89 15.79 10.57
C PRO A 108 -0.21 16.80 9.64
N PHE A 109 -0.75 17.00 8.46
CA PHE A 109 -0.21 17.93 7.48
C PHE A 109 -1.21 19.06 7.16
N ARG A 110 -0.67 20.21 6.76
CA ARG A 110 -1.47 21.33 6.29
C ARG A 110 -2.02 21.06 4.90
N ASP A 111 -3.06 21.79 4.54
CA ASP A 111 -3.58 21.82 3.17
C ASP A 111 -2.47 22.20 2.19
N ASP A 112 -2.61 21.77 0.95
CA ASP A 112 -1.73 22.14 -0.18
C ASP A 112 -0.24 21.88 0.09
N THR A 113 0.10 20.79 0.79
CA THR A 113 1.47 20.53 1.22
C THR A 113 2.27 19.71 0.21
N PHE A 114 1.65 18.76 -0.48
CA PHE A 114 2.33 17.77 -1.30
C PHE A 114 2.09 17.96 -2.80
N ASP A 115 3.13 17.71 -3.57
CA ASP A 115 3.07 17.67 -5.05
C ASP A 115 2.45 16.35 -5.53
N ALA A 116 2.62 15.27 -4.75
CA ALA A 116 1.95 14.00 -4.97
C ALA A 116 1.70 13.25 -3.66
N VAL A 117 0.68 12.37 -3.68
CA VAL A 117 0.41 11.36 -2.65
C VAL A 117 0.51 9.99 -3.31
N LEU A 118 1.29 9.09 -2.75
CA LEU A 118 1.37 7.68 -3.12
C LEU A 118 0.55 6.87 -2.11
N ALA A 119 -0.34 6.03 -2.62
CA ALA A 119 -1.16 5.12 -1.83
C ALA A 119 -1.20 3.75 -2.53
N GLU A 120 -0.47 2.78 -2.00
CA GLU A 120 -0.37 1.43 -2.55
C GLU A 120 -1.03 0.43 -1.59
N CYS A 121 -2.21 -0.10 -1.96
CA CYS A 121 -3.04 -1.00 -1.17
C CYS A 121 -3.46 -0.42 0.20
N VAL A 122 -3.82 0.84 0.24
CA VAL A 122 -4.19 1.55 1.47
C VAL A 122 -5.66 1.98 1.48
N LEU A 123 -6.14 2.56 0.37
CA LEU A 123 -7.49 3.13 0.35
C LEU A 123 -8.59 2.06 0.48
N SER A 124 -8.30 0.82 0.15
CA SER A 124 -9.20 -0.33 0.40
C SER A 124 -9.34 -0.69 1.89
N THR A 125 -8.46 -0.19 2.77
CA THR A 125 -8.44 -0.56 4.20
C THR A 125 -9.07 0.49 5.13
N VAL A 126 -9.48 1.63 4.60
CA VAL A 126 -9.97 2.80 5.35
C VAL A 126 -11.33 3.28 4.85
N ASP A 127 -11.95 4.23 5.56
CA ASP A 127 -13.13 4.94 5.04
C ASP A 127 -12.77 5.71 3.77
N ARG A 128 -13.15 5.18 2.62
CA ARG A 128 -12.74 5.66 1.30
C ARG A 128 -13.15 7.11 1.01
N PRO A 129 -14.41 7.54 1.28
CA PRO A 129 -14.82 8.94 1.09
C PRO A 129 -14.00 9.91 1.94
N ALA A 130 -13.85 9.63 3.24
CA ALA A 130 -13.08 10.47 4.14
C ALA A 130 -11.60 10.49 3.75
N ALA A 131 -11.01 9.34 3.40
CA ALA A 131 -9.64 9.22 2.96
C ALA A 131 -9.36 10.01 1.67
N LEU A 132 -10.24 9.92 0.67
CA LEU A 132 -10.08 10.66 -0.58
C LEU A 132 -10.20 12.18 -0.36
N THR A 133 -11.08 12.62 0.53
CA THR A 133 -11.21 14.03 0.92
C THR A 133 -9.93 14.52 1.58
N GLU A 134 -9.36 13.75 2.50
CA GLU A 134 -8.12 14.09 3.18
C GLU A 134 -6.90 14.10 2.24
N VAL A 135 -6.81 13.12 1.34
CA VAL A 135 -5.79 13.10 0.28
C VAL A 135 -5.90 14.36 -0.59
N ALA A 136 -7.11 14.74 -1.00
CA ALA A 136 -7.31 15.95 -1.79
C ALA A 136 -6.94 17.23 -1.01
N ARG A 137 -7.20 17.27 0.30
CA ARG A 137 -6.83 18.41 1.17
C ARG A 137 -5.32 18.62 1.24
N VAL A 138 -4.55 17.56 1.40
CA VAL A 138 -3.09 17.69 1.53
C VAL A 138 -2.36 17.86 0.20
N LEU A 139 -3.01 17.53 -0.92
CA LEU A 139 -2.48 17.76 -2.26
C LEU A 139 -2.58 19.24 -2.64
N ARG A 140 -1.52 19.76 -3.24
CA ARG A 140 -1.56 21.09 -3.86
C ARG A 140 -2.52 21.09 -5.06
N PRO A 141 -3.07 22.25 -5.42
CA PRO A 141 -3.77 22.40 -6.69
C PRO A 141 -2.93 21.89 -7.86
N GLY A 142 -3.47 20.93 -8.62
CA GLY A 142 -2.75 20.26 -9.71
C GLY A 142 -1.79 19.15 -9.28
N GLY A 143 -1.71 18.84 -7.99
CA GLY A 143 -0.98 17.68 -7.46
C GLY A 143 -1.59 16.35 -7.88
N ALA A 144 -0.86 15.24 -7.74
CA ALA A 144 -1.23 13.93 -8.23
C ALA A 144 -1.46 12.92 -7.10
N LEU A 145 -2.60 12.21 -7.12
CA LEU A 145 -2.76 10.95 -6.39
C LEU A 145 -2.25 9.80 -7.26
N LEU A 146 -1.27 9.08 -6.77
CA LEU A 146 -0.68 7.88 -7.33
C LEU A 146 -1.26 6.67 -6.58
N LEU A 147 -2.29 6.07 -7.15
CA LEU A 147 -3.05 5.00 -6.50
C LEU A 147 -2.77 3.66 -7.17
N SER A 148 -2.38 2.68 -6.36
CA SER A 148 -2.39 1.26 -6.74
C SER A 148 -3.20 0.49 -5.72
N ASP A 149 -4.28 -0.14 -6.15
CA ASP A 149 -5.14 -0.91 -5.25
C ASP A 149 -5.79 -2.07 -6.00
N VAL A 150 -6.40 -3.00 -5.28
CA VAL A 150 -7.00 -4.21 -5.85
C VAL A 150 -8.47 -3.98 -6.16
N GLU A 151 -8.88 -4.33 -7.38
CA GLU A 151 -10.28 -4.37 -7.81
C GLU A 151 -10.70 -5.82 -8.06
N ILE A 152 -11.83 -6.24 -7.52
CA ILE A 152 -12.38 -7.58 -7.72
C ILE A 152 -13.58 -7.51 -8.66
N THR A 153 -13.49 -8.22 -9.78
CA THR A 153 -14.52 -8.30 -10.84
C THR A 153 -15.46 -9.49 -10.69
N GLY A 154 -15.15 -10.46 -9.82
CA GLY A 154 -15.89 -11.71 -9.63
C GLY A 154 -16.64 -11.78 -8.30
N GLU A 155 -17.12 -13.00 -7.98
CA GLU A 155 -17.73 -13.30 -6.69
C GLU A 155 -16.73 -13.10 -5.54
N PRO A 156 -17.19 -12.71 -4.35
CA PRO A 156 -16.33 -12.59 -3.18
C PRO A 156 -15.58 -13.90 -2.89
N ILE A 157 -14.33 -13.78 -2.48
CA ILE A 157 -13.53 -14.95 -2.06
C ILE A 157 -14.20 -15.58 -0.83
N PRO A 158 -14.43 -16.92 -0.81
CA PRO A 158 -15.05 -17.60 0.33
C PRO A 158 -14.31 -17.33 1.64
N GLU A 159 -15.04 -17.28 2.76
CA GLU A 159 -14.54 -16.85 4.09
C GLU A 159 -13.23 -17.50 4.56
N LEU A 160 -12.91 -18.71 4.15
CA LEU A 160 -11.69 -19.42 4.53
C LEU A 160 -10.41 -18.78 3.91
N GLY A 161 -10.56 -18.08 2.76
CA GLY A 161 -9.48 -17.30 2.13
C GLY A 161 -9.32 -15.91 2.73
N HIS A 162 -10.32 -15.41 3.44
CA HIS A 162 -10.38 -14.03 3.91
C HIS A 162 -9.34 -13.66 4.98
N ARG A 163 -9.01 -14.58 5.88
CA ARG A 163 -8.31 -14.19 7.12
C ARG A 163 -6.80 -13.98 7.02
N ILE A 164 -6.10 -14.66 6.17
CA ILE A 164 -4.64 -14.50 6.05
C ILE A 164 -4.23 -14.10 4.64
N ILE A 165 -4.74 -14.83 3.63
CA ILE A 165 -4.40 -14.57 2.23
C ILE A 165 -5.12 -13.29 1.75
N GLY A 166 -6.38 -13.08 2.16
CA GLY A 166 -7.16 -11.90 1.79
C GLY A 166 -6.53 -10.60 2.27
N VAL A 167 -6.01 -10.58 3.50
CA VAL A 167 -5.27 -9.42 4.03
C VAL A 167 -3.95 -9.25 3.29
N ALA A 168 -3.19 -10.32 3.09
CA ALA A 168 -1.89 -10.28 2.41
C ALA A 168 -1.97 -9.85 0.94
N LEU A 169 -3.12 -10.05 0.29
CA LEU A 169 -3.36 -9.67 -1.11
C LEU A 169 -4.20 -8.39 -1.25
N CYS A 170 -4.53 -7.68 -0.16
CA CYS A 170 -5.40 -6.48 -0.15
C CYS A 170 -6.79 -6.71 -0.75
N VAL A 171 -7.32 -7.95 -0.67
CA VAL A 171 -8.61 -8.32 -1.28
C VAL A 171 -9.78 -8.30 -0.31
N THR A 172 -9.56 -8.14 0.99
CA THR A 172 -10.62 -8.20 2.01
C THR A 172 -11.69 -7.13 1.79
N ASP A 173 -11.26 -5.92 1.45
CA ASP A 173 -12.13 -4.79 1.09
C ASP A 173 -11.73 -4.21 -0.27
N ALA A 174 -11.44 -5.09 -1.24
CA ALA A 174 -11.09 -4.66 -2.59
C ALA A 174 -12.19 -3.78 -3.22
N TRP A 175 -11.78 -2.94 -4.13
CA TRP A 175 -12.68 -2.09 -4.89
C TRP A 175 -13.58 -2.91 -5.82
N ARG A 176 -14.78 -2.39 -6.08
CA ARG A 176 -15.65 -2.90 -7.14
C ARG A 176 -15.37 -2.17 -8.45
N PRO A 177 -15.62 -2.81 -9.61
CA PRO A 177 -15.46 -2.17 -10.89
C PRO A 177 -16.22 -0.83 -10.97
N GLY A 178 -15.52 0.24 -11.36
CA GLY A 178 -16.07 1.58 -11.47
C GLY A 178 -16.27 2.33 -10.16
N GLU A 179 -15.97 1.73 -9.01
CA GLU A 179 -16.16 2.38 -7.71
C GLU A 179 -15.16 3.54 -7.50
N ILE A 180 -13.91 3.37 -7.91
CA ILE A 180 -12.89 4.43 -7.82
C ILE A 180 -13.34 5.63 -8.67
N GLU A 181 -13.71 5.39 -9.91
CA GLU A 181 -14.18 6.40 -10.85
C GLU A 181 -15.39 7.20 -10.33
N ALA A 182 -16.30 6.50 -9.65
CA ALA A 182 -17.50 7.12 -9.10
C ALA A 182 -17.20 8.01 -7.88
N ARG A 183 -16.15 7.70 -7.10
CA ARG A 183 -15.85 8.42 -5.86
C ARG A 183 -14.92 9.61 -6.02
N LEU A 184 -13.98 9.57 -6.94
CA LEU A 184 -12.95 10.60 -7.12
C LEU A 184 -13.53 12.02 -7.35
N PRO A 185 -14.60 12.22 -8.17
CA PRO A 185 -15.14 13.56 -8.42
C PRO A 185 -15.66 14.26 -7.17
N ALA A 186 -16.20 13.51 -6.18
CA ALA A 186 -16.68 14.09 -4.93
C ALA A 186 -15.55 14.70 -4.08
N ALA A 187 -14.31 14.20 -4.24
CA ALA A 187 -13.11 14.75 -3.61
C ALA A 187 -12.38 15.78 -4.51
N GLY A 188 -12.96 16.19 -5.64
CA GLY A 188 -12.32 17.11 -6.59
C GLY A 188 -11.19 16.48 -7.41
N LEU A 189 -11.08 15.15 -7.40
CA LEU A 189 -10.07 14.40 -8.13
C LEU A 189 -10.60 13.87 -9.47
N ARG A 190 -9.71 13.69 -10.45
CA ARG A 190 -10.04 13.11 -11.75
C ARG A 190 -8.96 12.13 -12.20
N ILE A 191 -9.34 11.08 -12.90
CA ILE A 191 -8.39 10.14 -13.48
C ILE A 191 -7.68 10.78 -14.66
N THR A 192 -6.35 10.67 -14.67
CA THR A 192 -5.48 11.10 -15.77
C THR A 192 -4.80 9.92 -16.48
N GLY A 193 -4.78 8.75 -15.85
CA GLY A 193 -4.29 7.50 -16.42
C GLY A 193 -4.75 6.31 -15.60
N ARG A 194 -4.91 5.16 -16.25
CA ARG A 194 -5.25 3.89 -15.61
C ARG A 194 -4.51 2.76 -16.32
N TRP A 195 -3.97 1.83 -15.55
CA TRP A 195 -3.24 0.67 -16.05
C TRP A 195 -3.73 -0.59 -15.34
N ASP A 196 -4.02 -1.62 -16.12
CA ASP A 196 -4.30 -2.96 -15.58
C ASP A 196 -2.97 -3.65 -15.24
N ARG A 197 -2.85 -4.07 -13.98
CA ARG A 197 -1.71 -4.80 -13.43
C ARG A 197 -2.12 -6.17 -12.87
N SER A 198 -3.22 -6.74 -13.32
CA SER A 198 -3.75 -8.03 -12.85
C SER A 198 -2.71 -9.15 -12.92
N ALA A 199 -1.85 -9.17 -13.94
CA ALA A 199 -0.75 -10.11 -14.05
C ALA A 199 0.23 -10.05 -12.87
N SER A 200 0.38 -8.89 -12.23
CA SER A 200 1.25 -8.72 -11.07
C SER A 200 0.71 -9.41 -9.82
N ILE A 201 -0.62 -9.50 -9.68
CA ILE A 201 -1.27 -10.24 -8.58
C ILE A 201 -1.00 -11.74 -8.76
N LEU A 202 -1.17 -12.27 -9.96
CA LEU A 202 -0.90 -13.68 -10.26
C LEU A 202 0.57 -14.01 -9.97
N ALA A 203 1.50 -13.19 -10.43
CA ALA A 203 2.93 -13.37 -10.15
C ALA A 203 3.27 -13.29 -8.64
N LEU A 204 2.53 -12.50 -7.85
CA LEU A 204 2.68 -12.46 -6.40
C LEU A 204 2.17 -13.77 -5.76
N ILE A 205 1.03 -14.28 -6.19
CA ILE A 205 0.47 -15.56 -5.72
C ILE A 205 1.45 -16.69 -6.01
N ASP A 206 1.93 -16.84 -7.25
CA ASP A 206 2.91 -17.86 -7.65
C ASP A 206 4.18 -17.80 -6.78
N ARG A 207 4.65 -16.60 -6.48
CA ARG A 207 5.83 -16.39 -5.62
C ARG A 207 5.59 -16.84 -4.18
N ILE A 208 4.42 -16.50 -3.62
CA ILE A 208 4.03 -16.93 -2.26
C ILE A 208 3.92 -18.45 -2.21
N GLU A 209 3.29 -19.07 -3.19
CA GLU A 209 3.16 -20.53 -3.27
C GLU A 209 4.51 -21.23 -3.37
N ALA A 210 5.41 -20.72 -4.21
CA ALA A 210 6.77 -21.26 -4.35
C ALA A 210 7.55 -21.17 -3.02
N ARG A 211 7.48 -20.04 -2.30
CA ARG A 211 8.13 -19.86 -1.00
C ARG A 211 7.53 -20.77 0.07
N LEU A 212 6.21 -20.93 0.09
CA LEU A 212 5.54 -21.87 0.99
C LEU A 212 5.95 -23.32 0.71
N ALA A 213 6.10 -23.72 -0.56
CA ALA A 213 6.57 -25.04 -0.91
C ALA A 213 7.99 -25.30 -0.39
N VAL A 214 8.91 -24.35 -0.54
CA VAL A 214 10.28 -24.44 0.01
C VAL A 214 10.26 -24.55 1.54
N LEU A 215 9.45 -23.73 2.22
CA LEU A 215 9.33 -23.80 3.67
C LEU A 215 8.78 -25.15 4.17
N ARG A 216 7.80 -25.73 3.45
CA ARG A 216 7.25 -27.05 3.77
C ARG A 216 8.31 -28.15 3.61
N LEU A 217 9.11 -28.10 2.56
CA LEU A 217 10.22 -29.04 2.36
C LEU A 217 11.24 -28.92 3.50
N ALA A 218 11.70 -27.72 3.82
CA ALA A 218 12.63 -27.49 4.91
C ALA A 218 12.07 -27.96 6.26
N ALA A 219 10.79 -27.72 6.55
CA ALA A 219 10.14 -28.16 7.77
C ALA A 219 10.06 -29.69 7.89
N ARG A 220 9.87 -30.40 6.76
CA ARG A 220 9.92 -31.88 6.71
C ARG A 220 11.33 -32.40 6.99
N ASP A 221 12.34 -31.84 6.32
CA ASP A 221 13.75 -32.23 6.52
C ASP A 221 14.20 -32.02 7.97
N LEU A 222 13.67 -31.00 8.64
CA LEU A 222 13.93 -30.73 10.06
C LEU A 222 13.03 -31.53 11.01
N GLY A 223 12.12 -32.37 10.51
CA GLY A 223 11.20 -33.18 11.33
C GLY A 223 10.13 -32.36 12.08
N LEU A 224 9.87 -31.11 11.67
CA LEU A 224 8.91 -30.22 12.30
C LEU A 224 7.46 -30.48 11.86
N VAL A 225 7.28 -31.12 10.71
CA VAL A 225 5.96 -31.54 10.16
C VAL A 225 6.08 -32.90 9.51
N ARG A 226 4.99 -33.68 9.54
CA ARG A 226 4.89 -35.01 8.93
C ARG A 226 4.41 -34.94 7.49
#